data_dabffc7b1fc182b153e78f55db3a8eef
#
_entry.id   dabffc7b1fc182b153e78f55db3a8eef
#
_cell.length_a   1.000
_cell.length_b   1.000
_cell.length_c   1.000
_cell.angle_alpha   90.00
_cell.angle_beta   90.00
_cell.angle_gamma   90.00
#
_symmetry.space_group_name_H-M   'P 1'
#
loop_
_entity.id
_entity.type
_entity.pdbx_description
1 polymer ?
#
loop_
_entity_poly.entity_id
_entity_poly.type
_entity_poly.pdbx_seq_one_letter_code
_entity_poly.pdbx_strand_id
1 'polypeptide(L)' 'KEAAELINAQLRAPFNGKVIAVKAVPGARVAPGDVLVVVESMKLEHSLAAARAGVVADVAVEPGQQVAPGQVLVRLAP' A
#
# COMPACT_ATOMS: atom_id res chain seq x y z
N LYS A 1 -13.40 -9.67 -14.41
CA LYS A 1 -12.29 -8.83 -14.85
C LYS A 1 -12.26 -7.51 -14.11
N GLU A 2 -13.35 -6.79 -14.08
CA GLU A 2 -13.42 -5.55 -13.32
C GLU A 2 -13.25 -5.79 -11.83
N ALA A 3 -13.80 -6.88 -11.31
CA ALA A 3 -13.67 -7.21 -9.90
C ALA A 3 -12.21 -7.47 -9.54
N ALA A 4 -11.44 -8.12 -10.40
CA ALA A 4 -10.03 -8.37 -10.17
C ALA A 4 -9.22 -7.07 -10.18
N GLU A 5 -9.56 -6.13 -11.06
CA GLU A 5 -8.92 -4.83 -11.10
C GLU A 5 -9.22 -4.02 -9.85
N LEU A 6 -10.45 -4.07 -9.34
CA LEU A 6 -10.82 -3.38 -8.12
C LEU A 6 -10.09 -3.95 -6.91
N ILE A 7 -9.93 -5.27 -6.85
CA ILE A 7 -9.18 -5.91 -5.77
C ILE A 7 -7.72 -5.46 -5.81
N ASN A 8 -7.11 -5.43 -6.99
CA ASN A 8 -5.71 -5.03 -7.14
C ASN A 8 -5.51 -3.51 -7.02
N ALA A 9 -6.59 -2.74 -7.03
CA ALA A 9 -6.52 -1.29 -6.88
C ALA A 9 -6.24 -0.85 -5.44
N GLN A 10 -6.21 -1.78 -4.50
CA GLN A 10 -5.96 -1.47 -3.10
C GLN A 10 -4.76 -2.25 -2.59
N LEU A 11 -3.84 -1.55 -1.93
CA LEU A 11 -2.76 -2.21 -1.19
C LEU A 11 -3.23 -2.36 0.24
N ARG A 12 -3.29 -3.59 0.73
CA ARG A 12 -3.73 -3.91 2.09
C ARG A 12 -2.59 -4.48 2.90
N ALA A 13 -2.63 -4.23 4.20
CA ALA A 13 -1.63 -4.79 5.10
C ALA A 13 -1.84 -6.32 5.19
N PRO A 14 -0.78 -7.11 4.99
CA PRO A 14 -0.88 -8.58 5.10
C PRO A 14 -0.76 -9.09 6.54
N PHE A 15 -0.36 -8.22 7.47
CA PHE A 15 -0.14 -8.60 8.87
C PHE A 15 -0.21 -7.35 9.76
N ASN A 16 -0.17 -7.56 11.07
CA ASN A 16 -0.07 -6.47 12.04
C ASN A 16 1.32 -5.84 11.95
N GLY A 17 1.38 -4.53 12.02
CA GLY A 17 2.66 -3.84 12.02
C GLY A 17 2.51 -2.35 12.22
N LYS A 18 3.63 -1.66 12.07
CA LYS A 18 3.70 -0.21 12.19
C LYS A 18 4.26 0.36 10.89
N VAL A 19 3.59 1.36 10.35
CA VAL A 19 4.07 2.05 9.15
C VAL A 19 5.31 2.87 9.53
N ILE A 20 6.43 2.62 8.85
CA ILE A 20 7.67 3.35 9.10
C ILE A 20 8.01 4.31 7.96
N ALA A 21 7.47 4.07 6.77
CA ALA A 21 7.65 4.98 5.64
C ALA A 21 6.49 4.86 4.68
N VAL A 22 6.08 5.97 4.10
CA VAL A 22 5.08 6.03 3.05
C VAL A 22 5.74 6.68 1.84
N LYS A 23 5.89 5.91 0.77
CA LYS A 23 6.52 6.38 -0.46
C LYS A 23 5.48 6.72 -1.54
N ALA A 24 4.24 6.30 -1.34
CA ALA A 24 3.16 6.64 -2.25
C ALA A 24 2.74 8.10 -2.05
N VAL A 25 2.51 8.79 -3.16
CA VAL A 25 2.06 10.19 -3.15
C VAL A 25 0.80 10.26 -3.99
N PRO A 26 -0.31 10.85 -3.48
CA PRO A 26 -1.52 11.00 -4.28
C PRO A 26 -1.23 11.71 -5.60
N GLY A 27 -1.74 11.16 -6.68
CA GLY A 27 -1.49 11.67 -8.04
C GLY A 27 -0.25 11.12 -8.72
N ALA A 28 0.61 10.43 -8.00
CA ALA A 28 1.82 9.85 -8.59
C ALA A 28 1.50 8.59 -9.37
N ARG A 29 2.25 8.36 -10.45
CA ARG A 29 2.13 7.17 -11.26
C ARG A 29 3.08 6.11 -10.72
N VAL A 30 2.62 4.86 -10.64
CA VAL A 30 3.41 3.75 -10.14
C VAL A 30 3.40 2.59 -11.13
N ALA A 31 4.44 1.76 -11.05
CA ALA A 31 4.57 0.54 -11.85
C ALA A 31 4.52 -0.67 -10.91
N PRO A 32 4.20 -1.87 -11.44
CA PRO A 32 4.26 -3.08 -10.62
C PRO A 32 5.64 -3.22 -9.97
N GLY A 33 5.66 -3.52 -8.68
CA GLY A 33 6.91 -3.66 -7.94
C GLY A 33 7.41 -2.39 -7.26
N ASP A 34 6.83 -1.23 -7.57
CA ASP A 34 7.21 0.00 -6.89
C ASP A 34 6.77 -0.08 -5.42
N VAL A 35 7.68 0.19 -4.50
CA VAL A 35 7.38 0.17 -3.07
C VAL A 35 6.52 1.37 -2.72
N LEU A 36 5.38 1.12 -2.12
CA LEU A 36 4.43 2.17 -1.74
C LEU A 36 4.47 2.47 -0.24
N VAL A 37 4.62 1.44 0.59
CA VAL A 37 4.61 1.58 2.04
C VAL A 37 5.62 0.59 2.62
N VAL A 38 6.32 0.99 3.67
CA VAL A 38 7.18 0.07 4.42
C VAL A 38 6.58 -0.09 5.80
N VAL A 39 6.38 -1.34 6.21
CA VAL A 39 5.76 -1.68 7.50
C VAL A 39 6.73 -2.54 8.29
N GLU A 40 6.93 -2.18 9.55
CA GLU A 40 7.75 -2.98 10.47
C GLU A 40 6.86 -3.94 11.24
N SER A 41 7.25 -5.20 11.29
CA SER A 41 6.58 -6.23 12.06
C SER A 41 7.62 -7.17 12.63
N MET A 42 7.57 -7.41 13.94
CA MET A 42 8.50 -8.32 14.61
C MET A 42 9.97 -7.96 14.35
N LYS A 43 10.27 -6.67 14.37
CA LYS A 43 11.61 -6.10 14.17
C LYS A 43 12.15 -6.29 12.74
N LEU A 44 11.30 -6.68 11.80
CA LEU A 44 11.65 -6.80 10.39
C LEU A 44 10.89 -5.75 9.59
N GLU A 45 11.56 -5.17 8.60
CA GLU A 45 10.93 -4.23 7.70
C GLU A 45 10.43 -4.97 6.47
N HIS A 46 9.19 -4.68 6.10
CA HIS A 46 8.55 -5.29 4.94
C HIS A 46 8.15 -4.19 3.96
N SER A 47 8.70 -4.26 2.76
CA SER A 47 8.34 -3.33 1.70
C SER A 47 7.12 -3.86 0.96
N LEU A 48 6.05 -3.08 0.97
CA LEU A 48 4.80 -3.45 0.30
C LEU A 48 4.72 -2.69 -1.01
N ALA A 49 4.65 -3.45 -2.10
CA ALA A 49 4.77 -2.91 -3.45
C ALA A 49 3.45 -2.94 -4.19
N ALA A 50 3.34 -2.08 -5.21
CA ALA A 50 2.17 -2.08 -6.09
C ALA A 50 2.08 -3.40 -6.85
N ALA A 51 0.87 -3.96 -6.92
CA ALA A 51 0.62 -5.19 -7.67
C ALA A 51 0.44 -4.91 -9.16
N ARG A 52 0.11 -3.67 -9.53
CA ARG A 52 -0.11 -3.27 -10.92
C ARG A 52 0.28 -1.82 -11.13
N ALA A 53 0.41 -1.44 -12.40
CA ALA A 53 0.62 -0.05 -12.77
C ALA A 53 -0.67 0.75 -12.54
N GLY A 54 -0.52 2.01 -12.20
CA GLY A 54 -1.67 2.89 -12.01
C GLY A 54 -1.25 4.23 -11.43
N VAL A 55 -2.24 4.98 -11.00
CA VAL A 55 -2.03 6.27 -10.36
C VAL A 55 -2.54 6.18 -8.93
N VAL A 56 -1.78 6.67 -7.98
CA VAL A 56 -2.21 6.69 -6.58
C VAL A 56 -3.38 7.65 -6.43
N ALA A 57 -4.53 7.12 -6.03
CA ALA A 57 -5.72 7.95 -5.80
C ALA A 57 -5.73 8.48 -4.37
N ASP A 58 -5.31 7.66 -3.40
CA ASP A 58 -5.45 7.99 -2.01
C ASP A 58 -4.44 7.21 -1.18
N VAL A 59 -3.93 7.82 -0.13
CA VAL A 59 -3.05 7.18 0.86
C VAL A 59 -3.76 7.24 2.20
N ALA A 60 -4.08 6.07 2.75
CA ALA A 60 -4.92 5.95 3.93
C ALA A 60 -4.14 5.90 5.25
N VAL A 61 -2.82 5.88 5.19
CA VAL A 61 -1.96 5.75 6.38
C VAL A 61 -0.83 6.76 6.35
N GLU A 62 -0.19 6.93 7.49
CA GLU A 62 0.96 7.80 7.63
C GLU A 62 2.04 7.13 8.49
N PRO A 63 3.29 7.59 8.43
CA PRO A 63 4.36 7.02 9.26
C PRO A 63 4.02 7.09 10.74
N GLY A 64 4.31 6.00 11.45
CA GLY A 64 4.01 5.89 12.87
C GLY A 64 2.67 5.24 13.18
N GLN A 65 1.83 5.04 12.18
CA GLN A 65 0.51 4.46 12.38
C GLN A 65 0.59 2.95 12.49
N GLN A 66 -0.19 2.38 13.43
CA GLN A 66 -0.35 0.93 13.54
C GLN A 66 -1.39 0.45 12.54
N VAL A 67 -1.15 -0.71 11.94
CA VAL A 67 -2.06 -1.31 10.97
C VAL A 67 -2.37 -2.76 11.33
N ALA A 68 -3.53 -3.22 10.91
CA ALA A 68 -3.99 -4.59 11.12
C ALA A 68 -4.14 -5.31 9.78
N PRO A 69 -4.14 -6.65 9.77
CA PRO A 69 -4.33 -7.40 8.53
C PRO A 69 -5.60 -6.98 7.81
N GLY A 70 -5.51 -6.79 6.51
CA GLY A 70 -6.64 -6.40 5.67
C GLY A 70 -6.91 -4.89 5.63
N GLN A 71 -6.24 -4.10 6.44
CA GLN A 71 -6.43 -2.65 6.44
C GLN A 71 -5.89 -2.05 5.15
N VAL A 72 -6.66 -1.17 4.53
CA VAL A 72 -6.24 -0.50 3.30
C VAL A 72 -5.16 0.54 3.62
N LEU A 73 -4.06 0.47 2.90
CA LEU A 73 -2.93 1.39 3.06
C LEU A 73 -2.91 2.43 1.95
N VAL A 74 -3.05 2.00 0.72
CA VAL A 74 -3.00 2.86 -0.46
C VAL A 74 -4.06 2.39 -1.44
N ARG A 75 -4.73 3.34 -2.10
CA ARG A 75 -5.66 3.05 -3.18
C ARG A 75 -5.10 3.58 -4.48
N LEU A 76 -5.18 2.77 -5.51
CA LEU A 76 -4.87 3.19 -6.86
C LEU A 76 -6.15 3.55 -7.59
N ALA A 77 -6.09 4.49 -8.51
CA ALA A 77 -7.23 4.83 -9.34
C ALA A 77 -7.61 3.62 -10.21
N PRO A 78 -8.91 3.41 -10.42
CA PRO A 78 -9.39 2.28 -11.24
C PRO A 78 -8.94 2.38 -12.68
#